data_495837751cedc8427d3c9a438966de94
#
_entry.id   495837751cedc8427d3c9a438966de94
#
_cell.length_a   1.000
_cell.length_b   1.000
_cell.length_c   1.000
_cell.angle_alpha   90.00
_cell.angle_beta   90.00
_cell.angle_gamma   90.00
#
_symmetry.space_group_name_H-M   'P 1'
#
loop_
_entity.id
_entity.type
_entity.pdbx_description
1 polymer ?
#
loop_
_entity_poly.entity_id
_entity_poly.type
_entity_poly.pdbx_seq_one_letter_code
_entity_poly.pdbx_strand_id
1 'polypeptide(L)' 'MALTLTCDCGVTVRGETEDDFVAKVQQHGREAHDMDVTREQALAMGQPE' A
#
# COMPACT_ATOMS: atom_id res chain seq x y z
N MET A 1 -1.85 1.06 -14.62
CA MET A 1 -1.19 -0.18 -14.16
C MET A 1 -1.52 -0.42 -12.70
N ALA A 2 -1.88 -1.64 -12.37
CA ALA A 2 -2.20 -1.97 -10.98
C ALA A 2 -0.93 -2.21 -10.18
N LEU A 3 -1.00 -1.90 -8.90
CA LEU A 3 0.07 -2.16 -7.95
C LEU A 3 -0.47 -3.05 -6.83
N THR A 4 0.39 -3.89 -6.30
CA THR A 4 0.01 -4.80 -5.23
C THR A 4 1.11 -4.87 -4.17
N LEU A 5 0.70 -5.11 -2.94
CA LEU A 5 1.59 -5.27 -1.79
C LEU A 5 1.04 -6.33 -0.87
N THR A 6 1.86 -7.29 -0.49
CA THR A 6 1.50 -8.26 0.53
C THR A 6 2.15 -7.84 1.85
N CYS A 7 1.33 -7.52 2.84
CA CYS A 7 1.81 -7.14 4.16
C CYS A 7 2.19 -8.38 4.97
N ASP A 8 3.16 -8.23 5.86
CA ASP A 8 3.59 -9.31 6.76
C ASP A 8 2.45 -9.82 7.65
N CYS A 9 1.43 -9.00 7.87
CA CYS A 9 0.25 -9.42 8.63
C CYS A 9 -0.72 -10.30 7.83
N GLY A 10 -0.39 -10.61 6.58
CA GLY A 10 -1.19 -11.49 5.74
C GLY A 10 -2.24 -10.77 4.88
N VAL A 11 -2.30 -9.45 4.95
CA VAL A 11 -3.24 -8.66 4.14
C VAL A 11 -2.59 -8.28 2.83
N THR A 12 -3.31 -8.45 1.72
CA THR A 12 -2.87 -8.00 0.41
C THR A 12 -3.59 -6.70 0.05
N VAL A 13 -2.82 -5.67 -0.28
CA VAL A 13 -3.34 -4.37 -0.71
C VAL A 13 -3.14 -4.26 -2.22
N ARG A 14 -4.20 -3.92 -2.93
CA ARG A 14 -4.14 -3.76 -4.38
C ARG A 14 -4.83 -2.47 -4.79
N GLY A 15 -4.17 -1.69 -5.65
CA GLY A 15 -4.73 -0.47 -6.22
C GLY A 15 -4.66 -0.52 -7.74
N GLU A 16 -5.67 0.02 -8.40
CA GLU A 16 -5.71 0.06 -9.87
C GLU A 16 -4.80 1.15 -10.43
N THR A 17 -4.55 2.19 -9.64
CA THR A 17 -3.63 3.28 -10.00
C THR A 17 -2.65 3.50 -8.87
N GLU A 18 -1.59 4.28 -9.14
CA GLU A 18 -0.63 4.62 -8.11
C GLU A 18 -1.29 5.36 -6.95
N ASP A 19 -2.14 6.35 -7.27
CA ASP A 19 -2.83 7.13 -6.25
C ASP A 19 -3.76 6.26 -5.40
N ASP A 20 -4.49 5.37 -6.04
CA ASP A 20 -5.39 4.46 -5.35
C ASP A 20 -4.60 3.51 -4.45
N PHE A 21 -3.51 2.97 -4.96
CA PHE A 21 -2.64 2.08 -4.19
C PHE A 21 -2.06 2.79 -2.98
N VAL A 22 -1.53 4.00 -3.16
CA VAL A 22 -0.94 4.77 -2.07
C VAL A 22 -1.99 5.05 -0.99
N ALA A 23 -3.19 5.46 -1.38
CA ALA A 23 -4.25 5.73 -0.42
C ALA A 23 -4.59 4.49 0.41
N LYS A 24 -4.67 3.34 -0.24
CA LYS A 24 -4.99 2.08 0.45
C LYS A 24 -3.86 1.64 1.37
N VAL A 25 -2.62 1.77 0.94
CA VAL A 25 -1.46 1.42 1.78
C VAL A 25 -1.39 2.33 2.99
N GLN A 26 -1.60 3.62 2.81
CA GLN A 26 -1.59 4.58 3.91
C GLN A 26 -2.70 4.27 4.91
N GLN A 27 -3.89 3.98 4.42
CA GLN A 27 -5.01 3.62 5.28
C GLN A 27 -4.72 2.34 6.07
N HIS A 28 -4.22 1.32 5.40
CA HIS A 28 -3.87 0.06 6.06
C HIS A 28 -2.79 0.24 7.12
N GLY A 29 -1.73 0.98 6.79
CA GLY A 29 -0.65 1.22 7.73
C GLY A 29 -1.12 1.95 8.97
N ARG A 30 -2.03 2.91 8.79
CA ARG A 30 -2.57 3.68 9.89
C ARG A 30 -3.49 2.88 10.79
N GLU A 31 -4.39 2.09 10.21
CA GLU A 31 -5.39 1.33 10.96
C GLU A 31 -4.82 0.06 11.57
N ALA A 32 -3.97 -0.65 10.85
CA ALA A 32 -3.46 -1.96 11.28
C ALA A 32 -2.16 -1.85 12.06
N HIS A 33 -1.31 -0.89 11.75
CA HIS A 33 0.04 -0.81 12.29
C HIS A 33 0.35 0.52 12.99
N ASP A 34 -0.62 1.44 13.02
CA ASP A 34 -0.46 2.77 13.61
C ASP A 34 0.78 3.49 13.06
N MET A 35 1.00 3.39 11.76
CA MET A 35 2.15 3.96 11.08
C MET A 35 1.73 4.99 10.05
N ASP A 36 2.55 6.03 9.90
CA ASP A 36 2.41 6.98 8.81
C ASP A 36 3.30 6.52 7.65
N VAL A 37 2.66 6.12 6.57
CA VAL A 37 3.36 5.69 5.36
C VAL A 37 3.32 6.85 4.36
N THR A 38 4.49 7.26 3.88
CA THR A 38 4.55 8.30 2.85
C THR A 38 4.25 7.70 1.49
N ARG A 39 3.87 8.58 0.54
CA ARG A 39 3.65 8.15 -0.84
C ARG A 39 4.88 7.43 -1.40
N GLU A 40 6.05 7.97 -1.15
CA GLU A 40 7.29 7.40 -1.62
C GLU A 40 7.52 6.00 -1.05
N GLN A 41 7.25 5.83 0.25
CA GLN A 41 7.38 4.53 0.89
C GLN A 41 6.37 3.52 0.33
N ALA A 42 5.14 3.95 0.11
CA ALA A 42 4.11 3.08 -0.44
C ALA A 42 4.49 2.59 -1.84
N LEU A 43 4.97 3.49 -2.69
CA LEU A 43 5.37 3.13 -4.05
C LEU A 43 6.60 2.23 -4.07
N ALA A 44 7.52 2.43 -3.11
CA ALA A 44 8.70 1.58 -3.01
C ALA A 44 8.35 0.14 -2.61
N MET A 45 7.29 -0.03 -1.83
CA MET A 45 6.84 -1.35 -1.38
C MET A 45 5.95 -2.04 -2.42
N GLY A 46 5.28 -1.28 -3.28
CA GLY A 46 4.37 -1.81 -4.26
C GLY A 46 5.08 -2.51 -5.41
N GLN A 47 4.44 -3.52 -5.96
CA GLN A 47 4.95 -4.23 -7.12
C GLN A 47 3.93 -4.14 -8.25
N PRO A 48 4.38 -3.87 -9.48
CA PRO A 48 3.46 -3.84 -10.61
C PRO A 48 2.89 -5.22 -10.89
N GLU A 49 1.63 -5.22 -11.22
CA GLU A 49 0.93 -6.42 -11.62
C GLU A 49 0.98 -6.64 -13.11
#